data_de24cf67c3ece036b5b593c44827fbb0
#
_entry.id   de24cf67c3ece036b5b593c44827fbb0
#
_cell.length_a   1.000
_cell.length_b   1.000
_cell.length_c   1.000
_cell.angle_alpha   90.00
_cell.angle_beta   90.00
_cell.angle_gamma   90.00
#
_symmetry.space_group_name_H-M   'P 1'
#
loop_
_entity.id
_entity.type
_entity.pdbx_description
1 polymer ?
#
loop_
_entity_poly.entity_id
_entity_poly.type
_entity_poly.pdbx_seq_one_letter_code
_entity_poly.pdbx_strand_id
1 'polypeptide(L)'
;MLAARGLAVARGGRPVLEGLSFAVPPGGALVLRGPNGVGKTSLLRTLAGLAPPWAGTLQAPDAAYAGHLDGAKPALTVQENLLFWARLHGRPLDPSLLDAFALAPLRDRPAGTLSAGQGRRLALARLAATGRPLLLDEPLAALDRASADRLLLWLRAHLAGGGLAVLAVHGDLALDAPALDLAPHAADPLGAEAAFL
;
A
#
# COMPACT_ATOMS: atom_id res chain seq x y z
N MET A 1 6.46 -14.23 0.74
CA MET A 1 5.04 -14.67 0.82
C MET A 1 4.38 -13.91 1.96
N LEU A 2 3.13 -13.46 1.77
CA LEU A 2 2.26 -12.89 2.79
C LEU A 2 1.09 -13.84 2.97
N ALA A 3 0.74 -14.22 4.20
CA ALA A 3 -0.37 -15.13 4.46
C ALA A 3 -1.10 -14.78 5.75
N ALA A 4 -2.43 -14.86 5.71
CA ALA A 4 -3.33 -14.69 6.85
C ALA A 4 -4.23 -15.92 7.00
N ARG A 5 -4.51 -16.32 8.26
CA ARG A 5 -5.43 -17.43 8.56
C ARG A 5 -6.34 -17.02 9.72
N GLY A 6 -7.65 -17.01 9.47
CA GLY A 6 -8.65 -16.60 10.44
C GLY A 6 -8.39 -15.21 11.02
N LEU A 7 -7.74 -14.33 10.27
CA LEU A 7 -7.29 -13.03 10.73
C LEU A 7 -8.50 -12.15 11.07
N ALA A 8 -8.48 -11.55 12.25
CA ALA A 8 -9.36 -10.47 12.63
C ALA A 8 -8.54 -9.17 12.81
N VAL A 9 -9.16 -8.04 12.44
CA VAL A 9 -8.56 -6.72 12.45
C VAL A 9 -9.43 -5.76 13.23
N ALA A 10 -8.83 -4.93 14.08
CA ALA A 10 -9.55 -3.97 14.90
C ALA A 10 -9.19 -2.51 14.57
N ARG A 11 -10.11 -1.62 14.93
CA ARG A 11 -9.91 -0.17 14.91
C ARG A 11 -10.52 0.46 16.17
N GLY A 12 -9.72 1.20 16.92
CA GLY A 12 -10.18 1.84 18.16
C GLY A 12 -10.66 0.85 19.22
N GLY A 13 -10.00 -0.33 19.32
CA GLY A 13 -10.36 -1.36 20.31
C GLY A 13 -11.60 -2.20 19.96
N ARG A 14 -12.11 -2.10 18.72
CA ARG A 14 -13.26 -2.91 18.26
C ARG A 14 -12.90 -3.66 16.97
N PRO A 15 -13.28 -4.93 16.81
CA PRO A 15 -13.09 -5.65 15.56
C PRO A 15 -13.87 -4.97 14.44
N VAL A 16 -13.26 -4.89 13.26
CA VAL A 16 -13.89 -4.35 12.05
C VAL A 16 -13.93 -5.38 10.91
N LEU A 17 -13.02 -6.36 10.94
CA LEU A 17 -12.99 -7.49 10.01
C LEU A 17 -12.65 -8.76 10.76
N GLU A 18 -13.27 -9.89 10.37
CA GLU A 18 -13.06 -11.18 11.01
C GLU A 18 -12.99 -12.32 9.98
N GLY A 19 -12.29 -13.39 10.34
CA GLY A 19 -12.24 -14.65 9.59
C GLY A 19 -11.51 -14.57 8.26
N LEU A 20 -10.63 -13.57 8.05
CA LEU A 20 -9.89 -13.40 6.81
C LEU A 20 -8.83 -14.48 6.62
N SER A 21 -8.86 -15.18 5.49
CA SER A 21 -7.86 -16.17 5.13
C SER A 21 -7.45 -16.01 3.66
N PHE A 22 -6.19 -15.68 3.43
CA PHE A 22 -5.63 -15.49 2.08
C PHE A 22 -4.12 -15.66 2.08
N ALA A 23 -3.55 -15.84 0.89
CA ALA A 23 -2.10 -15.87 0.69
C ALA A 23 -1.74 -15.13 -0.59
N VAL A 24 -0.63 -14.38 -0.55
CA VAL A 24 -0.04 -13.68 -1.70
C VAL A 24 1.40 -14.17 -1.85
N PRO A 25 1.69 -14.90 -2.92
CA PRO A 25 3.05 -15.39 -3.18
C PRO A 25 3.97 -14.25 -3.68
N PRO A 26 5.29 -14.46 -3.67
CA PRO A 26 6.20 -13.61 -4.45
C PRO A 26 5.77 -13.54 -5.91
N GLY A 27 5.86 -12.36 -6.51
CA GLY A 27 5.34 -12.10 -7.86
C GLY A 27 3.84 -11.85 -7.92
N GLY A 28 3.12 -12.04 -6.80
CA GLY A 28 1.66 -11.91 -6.74
C GLY A 28 1.18 -10.56 -6.23
N ALA A 29 -0.07 -10.26 -6.58
CA ALA A 29 -0.80 -9.14 -6.00
C ALA A 29 -2.16 -9.60 -5.46
N LEU A 30 -2.73 -8.81 -4.52
CA LEU A 30 -4.08 -8.98 -4.01
C LEU A 30 -4.79 -7.63 -3.99
N VAL A 31 -5.98 -7.58 -4.58
CA VAL A 31 -6.82 -6.38 -4.58
C VAL A 31 -7.89 -6.50 -3.49
N LEU A 32 -7.89 -5.59 -2.53
CA LEU A 32 -8.90 -5.49 -1.49
C LEU A 32 -10.07 -4.67 -1.99
N ARG A 33 -11.26 -5.25 -1.98
CA ARG A 33 -12.51 -4.60 -2.39
C ARG A 33 -13.49 -4.50 -1.21
N GLY A 34 -14.50 -3.64 -1.34
CA GLY A 34 -15.56 -3.44 -0.37
C GLY A 34 -15.91 -1.98 -0.17
N PRO A 35 -17.03 -1.69 0.50
CA PRO A 35 -17.53 -0.33 0.70
C PRO A 35 -16.57 0.53 1.52
N ASN A 36 -16.83 1.85 1.53
CA ASN A 36 -16.10 2.78 2.38
C ASN A 36 -16.32 2.41 3.86
N GLY A 37 -15.25 2.48 4.64
CA GLY A 37 -15.31 2.17 6.07
C GLY A 37 -15.26 0.68 6.42
N VAL A 38 -15.34 -0.27 5.46
CA VAL A 38 -15.35 -1.72 5.73
C VAL A 38 -14.08 -2.22 6.45
N GLY A 39 -12.96 -1.50 6.38
CA GLY A 39 -11.73 -1.89 7.08
C GLY A 39 -10.51 -2.08 6.18
N LYS A 40 -10.55 -1.69 4.88
CA LYS A 40 -9.42 -1.80 3.94
C LYS A 40 -8.13 -1.21 4.51
N THR A 41 -8.17 0.04 4.95
CA THR A 41 -7.04 0.73 5.58
C THR A 41 -6.57 0.03 6.86
N SER A 42 -7.51 -0.45 7.71
CA SER A 42 -7.18 -1.17 8.94
C SER A 42 -6.45 -2.47 8.63
N LEU A 43 -6.92 -3.22 7.64
CA LEU A 43 -6.25 -4.44 7.18
C LEU A 43 -4.84 -4.13 6.67
N LEU A 44 -4.67 -3.15 5.76
CA LEU A 44 -3.36 -2.77 5.26
C LEU A 44 -2.39 -2.35 6.37
N ARG A 45 -2.87 -1.63 7.39
CA ARG A 45 -2.06 -1.24 8.56
C ARG A 45 -1.65 -2.43 9.40
N THR A 46 -2.53 -3.43 9.56
CA THR A 46 -2.20 -4.67 10.26
C THR A 46 -1.18 -5.48 9.46
N LEU A 47 -1.33 -5.59 8.13
CA LEU A 47 -0.35 -6.24 7.26
C LEU A 47 1.02 -5.53 7.28
N ALA A 48 1.05 -4.22 7.48
CA ALA A 48 2.26 -3.41 7.61
C ALA A 48 2.92 -3.50 9.00
N GLY A 49 2.32 -4.23 9.96
CA GLY A 49 2.79 -4.27 11.36
C GLY A 49 2.56 -2.97 12.15
N LEU A 50 1.74 -2.03 11.61
CA LEU A 50 1.39 -0.77 12.26
C LEU A 50 0.25 -0.92 13.28
N ALA A 51 -0.43 -2.06 13.27
CA ALA A 51 -1.42 -2.44 14.25
C ALA A 51 -1.31 -3.97 14.47
N PRO A 52 -1.49 -4.47 15.69
CA PRO A 52 -1.48 -5.90 15.93
C PRO A 52 -2.73 -6.57 15.34
N PRO A 53 -2.65 -7.85 14.94
CA PRO A 53 -3.83 -8.66 14.70
C PRO A 53 -4.73 -8.69 15.94
N TRP A 54 -6.05 -8.63 15.75
CA TRP A 54 -7.01 -8.82 16.84
C TRP A 54 -7.15 -10.29 17.22
N ALA A 55 -7.21 -11.16 16.20
CA ALA A 55 -7.20 -12.62 16.35
C ALA A 55 -6.65 -13.26 15.05
N GLY A 56 -6.43 -14.57 15.10
CA GLY A 56 -5.88 -15.33 13.98
C GLY A 56 -4.36 -15.24 13.87
N THR A 57 -3.83 -15.62 12.71
CA THR A 57 -2.39 -15.60 12.44
C THR A 57 -2.07 -14.81 11.20
N LEU A 58 -0.97 -14.05 11.26
CA LEU A 58 -0.44 -13.27 10.14
C LEU A 58 1.05 -13.56 9.97
N GLN A 59 1.42 -14.02 8.79
CA GLN A 59 2.79 -14.07 8.33
C GLN A 59 2.96 -13.01 7.24
N ALA A 60 3.62 -11.91 7.56
CA ALA A 60 3.86 -10.83 6.63
C ALA A 60 5.35 -10.48 6.59
N PRO A 61 5.93 -10.29 5.39
CA PRO A 61 7.26 -9.72 5.26
C PRO A 61 7.24 -8.25 5.68
N ASP A 62 8.41 -7.71 5.98
CA ASP A 62 8.55 -6.28 6.18
C ASP A 62 8.20 -5.54 4.87
N ALA A 63 7.12 -4.75 4.91
CA ALA A 63 6.49 -4.14 3.74
C ALA A 63 6.51 -2.61 3.80
N ALA A 64 6.53 -1.98 2.63
CA ALA A 64 6.39 -0.54 2.50
C ALA A 64 4.90 -0.18 2.38
N TYR A 65 4.41 0.68 3.26
CA TYR A 65 3.00 1.11 3.30
C TYR A 65 2.82 2.53 2.77
N ALA A 66 1.89 2.71 1.84
CA ALA A 66 1.37 4.00 1.40
C ALA A 66 -0.05 4.20 1.90
N GLY A 67 -0.22 5.09 2.86
CA GLY A 67 -1.52 5.64 3.27
C GLY A 67 -1.83 6.97 2.56
N HIS A 68 -2.65 7.80 3.21
CA HIS A 68 -2.99 9.13 2.71
C HIS A 68 -1.85 10.16 2.86
N LEU A 69 -0.91 9.94 3.79
CA LEU A 69 0.23 10.83 3.98
C LEU A 69 1.38 10.43 3.06
N ASP A 70 1.90 11.40 2.33
CA ASP A 70 2.94 11.17 1.32
C ASP A 70 4.30 10.80 1.91
N GLY A 71 4.58 11.17 3.17
CA GLY A 71 5.82 10.84 3.87
C GLY A 71 7.08 11.37 3.18
N ALA A 72 6.95 12.31 2.25
CA ALA A 72 8.07 13.02 1.67
C ALA A 72 8.63 14.02 2.68
N LYS A 73 9.94 14.26 2.61
CA LYS A 73 10.63 15.30 3.39
C LYS A 73 10.60 16.60 2.60
N PRO A 74 9.84 17.65 3.03
CA PRO A 74 9.60 18.82 2.20
C PRO A 74 10.85 19.61 1.84
N ALA A 75 11.86 19.63 2.72
CA ALA A 75 13.12 20.35 2.52
C ALA A 75 14.08 19.66 1.55
N LEU A 76 13.91 18.36 1.31
CA LEU A 76 14.73 17.62 0.38
C LEU A 76 14.16 17.72 -1.04
N THR A 77 15.05 17.67 -2.04
CA THR A 77 14.64 17.54 -3.44
C THR A 77 13.96 16.19 -3.69
N VAL A 78 13.30 16.06 -4.83
CA VAL A 78 12.71 14.79 -5.29
C VAL A 78 13.77 13.67 -5.28
N GLN A 79 14.93 13.92 -5.88
CA GLN A 79 16.01 12.93 -5.95
C GLN A 79 16.56 12.59 -4.55
N GLU A 80 16.77 13.57 -3.69
CA GLU A 80 17.24 13.35 -2.32
C GLU A 80 16.24 12.54 -1.49
N ASN A 81 14.93 12.76 -1.67
CA ASN A 81 13.90 11.94 -1.07
C ASN A 81 14.03 10.46 -1.48
N LEU A 82 14.17 10.17 -2.77
CA LEU A 82 14.33 8.81 -3.26
C LEU A 82 15.63 8.17 -2.76
N LEU A 83 16.74 8.91 -2.80
CA LEU A 83 18.04 8.47 -2.27
C LEU A 83 17.96 8.16 -0.76
N PHE A 84 17.29 9.02 0.01
CA PHE A 84 17.12 8.80 1.44
C PHE A 84 16.44 7.46 1.74
N TRP A 85 15.33 7.17 1.06
CA TRP A 85 14.57 5.94 1.30
C TRP A 85 15.29 4.70 0.77
N ALA A 86 15.96 4.77 -0.39
CA ALA A 86 16.76 3.68 -0.92
C ALA A 86 17.89 3.32 0.06
N ARG A 87 18.65 4.32 0.53
CA ARG A 87 19.76 4.12 1.48
C ARG A 87 19.30 3.62 2.84
N LEU A 88 18.17 4.10 3.35
CA LEU A 88 17.58 3.63 4.61
C LEU A 88 17.31 2.11 4.59
N HIS A 89 17.04 1.57 3.41
CA HIS A 89 16.81 0.14 3.20
C HIS A 89 18.03 -0.58 2.58
N GLY A 90 19.22 0.02 2.64
CA GLY A 90 20.47 -0.59 2.20
C GLY A 90 20.55 -0.83 0.68
N ARG A 91 19.81 -0.07 -0.13
CA ARG A 91 19.74 -0.24 -1.59
C ARG A 91 20.34 0.95 -2.33
N PRO A 92 20.96 0.73 -3.50
CA PRO A 92 21.22 1.82 -4.43
C PRO A 92 19.89 2.36 -4.98
N LEU A 93 19.85 3.66 -5.28
CA LEU A 93 18.71 4.22 -5.99
C LEU A 93 18.71 3.71 -7.42
N ASP A 94 17.59 3.13 -7.85
CA ASP A 94 17.33 2.86 -9.26
C ASP A 94 16.97 4.20 -9.96
N PRO A 95 17.80 4.72 -10.86
CA PRO A 95 17.53 6.00 -11.51
C PRO A 95 16.28 5.96 -12.41
N SER A 96 15.88 4.77 -12.89
CA SER A 96 14.69 4.61 -13.74
C SER A 96 13.39 4.97 -13.02
N LEU A 97 13.38 5.01 -11.68
CA LEU A 97 12.21 5.43 -10.90
C LEU A 97 11.79 6.88 -11.19
N LEU A 98 12.74 7.77 -11.48
CA LEU A 98 12.42 9.15 -11.85
C LEU A 98 11.57 9.21 -13.13
N ASP A 99 11.90 8.40 -14.12
CA ASP A 99 11.17 8.34 -15.39
C ASP A 99 9.85 7.55 -15.24
N ALA A 100 9.89 6.42 -14.53
CA ALA A 100 8.72 5.58 -14.30
C ALA A 100 7.57 6.35 -13.61
N PHE A 101 7.90 7.26 -12.70
CA PHE A 101 6.93 8.10 -11.99
C PHE A 101 6.81 9.53 -12.56
N ALA A 102 7.37 9.80 -13.75
CA ALA A 102 7.39 11.11 -14.39
C ALA A 102 7.89 12.24 -13.45
N LEU A 103 8.96 11.96 -12.74
CA LEU A 103 9.60 12.88 -11.78
C LEU A 103 10.91 13.46 -12.29
N ALA A 104 11.46 12.96 -13.42
CA ALA A 104 12.75 13.40 -13.96
C ALA A 104 12.85 14.93 -14.15
N PRO A 105 11.84 15.64 -14.70
CA PRO A 105 11.88 17.10 -14.81
C PRO A 105 11.81 17.84 -13.46
N LEU A 106 11.49 17.14 -12.38
CA LEU A 106 11.31 17.70 -11.04
C LEU A 106 12.42 17.28 -10.07
N ARG A 107 13.42 16.53 -10.56
CA ARG A 107 14.44 15.85 -9.75
C ARG A 107 15.10 16.76 -8.69
N ASP A 108 15.41 18.00 -9.08
CA ASP A 108 16.13 18.96 -8.26
C ASP A 108 15.20 19.95 -7.53
N ARG A 109 13.88 19.78 -7.67
CA ARG A 109 12.89 20.63 -6.95
C ARG A 109 12.69 20.13 -5.52
N PRO A 110 12.62 21.06 -4.52
CA PRO A 110 12.20 20.70 -3.17
C PRO A 110 10.80 20.07 -3.15
N ALA A 111 10.65 18.97 -2.41
CA ALA A 111 9.39 18.24 -2.36
C ALA A 111 8.22 19.08 -1.82
N GLY A 112 8.49 20.05 -0.93
CA GLY A 112 7.50 20.96 -0.41
C GLY A 112 6.89 21.92 -1.44
N THR A 113 7.46 22.01 -2.67
CA THR A 113 6.95 22.89 -3.75
C THR A 113 6.15 22.12 -4.81
N LEU A 114 5.96 20.82 -4.60
CA LEU A 114 5.24 19.96 -5.54
C LEU A 114 3.73 20.18 -5.44
N SER A 115 3.02 20.04 -6.56
CA SER A 115 1.57 19.92 -6.53
C SER A 115 1.14 18.61 -5.87
N ALA A 116 -0.13 18.49 -5.46
CA ALA A 116 -0.65 17.29 -4.82
C ALA A 116 -0.41 16.01 -5.66
N GLY A 117 -0.67 16.05 -6.98
CA GLY A 117 -0.40 14.92 -7.87
C GLY A 117 1.09 14.61 -8.02
N GLN A 118 1.96 15.63 -8.04
CA GLN A 118 3.41 15.44 -8.06
C GLN A 118 3.90 14.85 -6.73
N GLY A 119 3.39 15.32 -5.60
CA GLY A 119 3.67 14.78 -4.27
C GLY A 119 3.23 13.31 -4.17
N ARG A 120 2.03 12.98 -4.69
CA ARG A 120 1.55 11.59 -4.72
C ARG A 120 2.47 10.67 -5.54
N ARG A 121 2.95 11.13 -6.70
CA ARG A 121 3.92 10.37 -7.51
C ARG A 121 5.24 10.17 -6.76
N LEU A 122 5.73 11.18 -6.07
CA LEU A 122 6.94 11.07 -5.23
C LEU A 122 6.73 10.07 -4.09
N ALA A 123 5.56 10.10 -3.42
CA ALA A 123 5.23 9.17 -2.35
C ALA A 123 5.26 7.70 -2.83
N LEU A 124 4.73 7.42 -4.01
CA LEU A 124 4.74 6.08 -4.61
C LEU A 124 6.15 5.67 -5.06
N ALA A 125 6.89 6.57 -5.72
CA ALA A 125 8.27 6.32 -6.15
C ALA A 125 9.20 6.05 -4.95
N ARG A 126 8.98 6.73 -3.83
CA ARG A 126 9.69 6.50 -2.57
C ARG A 126 9.52 5.07 -2.06
N LEU A 127 8.30 4.52 -2.13
CA LEU A 127 8.05 3.12 -1.72
C LEU A 127 8.71 2.15 -2.69
N ALA A 128 8.65 2.44 -3.99
CA ALA A 128 9.35 1.69 -5.02
C ALA A 128 10.86 1.62 -4.76
N ALA A 129 11.48 2.72 -4.31
CA ALA A 129 12.89 2.80 -4.00
C ALA A 129 13.32 1.88 -2.84
N THR A 130 12.39 1.46 -1.97
CA THR A 130 12.70 0.52 -0.87
C THR A 130 12.93 -0.90 -1.34
N GLY A 131 12.38 -1.31 -2.49
CA GLY A 131 12.41 -2.68 -3.01
C GLY A 131 11.66 -3.70 -2.14
N ARG A 132 10.79 -3.23 -1.25
CA ARG A 132 10.02 -4.05 -0.32
C ARG A 132 8.65 -4.42 -0.92
N PRO A 133 7.97 -5.44 -0.40
CA PRO A 133 6.56 -5.66 -0.66
C PRO A 133 5.74 -4.39 -0.43
N LEU A 134 4.72 -4.16 -1.25
CA LEU A 134 3.96 -2.92 -1.28
C LEU A 134 2.56 -3.11 -0.70
N LEU A 135 2.18 -2.24 0.21
CA LEU A 135 0.84 -2.15 0.77
C LEU A 135 0.29 -0.75 0.43
N LEU A 136 -0.62 -0.69 -0.54
CA LEU A 136 -1.04 0.55 -1.16
C LEU A 136 -2.51 0.85 -0.87
N ASP A 137 -2.75 1.94 -0.14
CA ASP A 137 -4.10 2.42 0.16
C ASP A 137 -4.50 3.51 -0.84
N GLU A 138 -5.43 3.19 -1.72
CA GLU A 138 -5.92 4.03 -2.81
C GLU A 138 -4.79 4.68 -3.64
N PRO A 139 -3.89 3.88 -4.24
CA PRO A 139 -2.70 4.43 -4.88
C PRO A 139 -3.01 5.29 -6.11
N LEU A 140 -4.18 5.12 -6.74
CA LEU A 140 -4.59 5.89 -7.91
C LEU A 140 -5.28 7.21 -7.56
N ALA A 141 -5.65 7.43 -6.29
CA ALA A 141 -6.27 8.68 -5.87
C ALA A 141 -5.34 9.88 -6.15
N ALA A 142 -5.91 10.96 -6.67
CA ALA A 142 -5.21 12.19 -7.04
C ALA A 142 -4.19 12.05 -8.21
N LEU A 143 -4.13 10.91 -8.90
CA LEU A 143 -3.35 10.75 -10.13
C LEU A 143 -4.23 11.04 -11.36
N ASP A 144 -3.64 11.72 -12.35
CA ASP A 144 -4.20 11.74 -13.70
C ASP A 144 -4.05 10.37 -14.39
N ARG A 145 -4.76 10.18 -15.49
CA ARG A 145 -4.77 8.91 -16.22
C ARG A 145 -3.35 8.48 -16.64
N ALA A 146 -2.54 9.38 -17.15
CA ALA A 146 -1.19 9.06 -17.61
C ALA A 146 -0.29 8.60 -16.44
N SER A 147 -0.42 9.23 -15.27
CA SER A 147 0.30 8.83 -14.05
C SER A 147 -0.20 7.49 -13.50
N ALA A 148 -1.52 7.23 -13.57
CA ALA A 148 -2.10 5.95 -13.19
C ALA A 148 -1.61 4.81 -14.09
N ASP A 149 -1.58 5.01 -15.42
CA ASP A 149 -1.09 4.02 -16.38
C ASP A 149 0.40 3.72 -16.15
N ARG A 150 1.22 4.74 -15.86
CA ARG A 150 2.65 4.56 -15.51
C ARG A 150 2.83 3.75 -14.22
N LEU A 151 2.05 4.06 -13.17
CA LEU A 151 2.08 3.30 -11.93
C LEU A 151 1.74 1.82 -12.17
N LEU A 152 0.71 1.54 -12.96
CA LEU A 152 0.30 0.18 -13.29
C LEU A 152 1.37 -0.57 -14.10
N LEU A 153 2.00 0.12 -15.06
CA LEU A 153 3.11 -0.46 -15.83
C LEU A 153 4.29 -0.82 -14.92
N TRP A 154 4.68 0.12 -14.06
CA TRP A 154 5.76 -0.12 -13.10
C TRP A 154 5.40 -1.25 -12.11
N LEU A 155 4.15 -1.28 -11.61
CA LEU A 155 3.70 -2.32 -10.68
C LEU A 155 3.74 -3.72 -11.33
N ARG A 156 3.33 -3.85 -12.60
CA ARG A 156 3.47 -5.11 -13.35
C ARG A 156 4.92 -5.57 -13.44
N ALA A 157 5.84 -4.66 -13.73
CA ALA A 157 7.28 -4.96 -13.77
C ALA A 157 7.81 -5.37 -12.38
N HIS A 158 7.38 -4.69 -11.32
CA HIS A 158 7.71 -5.04 -9.93
C HIS A 158 7.25 -6.47 -9.58
N LEU A 159 6.03 -6.84 -9.92
CA LEU A 159 5.49 -8.19 -9.70
C LEU A 159 6.24 -9.23 -10.54
N ALA A 160 6.48 -8.97 -11.83
CA ALA A 160 7.25 -9.86 -12.71
C ALA A 160 8.67 -10.09 -12.19
N GLY A 161 9.26 -9.11 -11.50
CA GLY A 161 10.55 -9.23 -10.80
C GLY A 161 10.48 -9.97 -9.46
N GLY A 162 9.35 -10.61 -9.12
CA GLY A 162 9.17 -11.34 -7.85
C GLY A 162 8.71 -10.47 -6.68
N GLY A 163 8.39 -9.20 -6.93
CA GLY A 163 7.78 -8.31 -5.95
C GLY A 163 6.41 -8.83 -5.47
N LEU A 164 5.84 -8.18 -4.46
CA LEU A 164 4.51 -8.50 -3.93
C LEU A 164 3.77 -7.20 -3.64
N ALA A 165 2.45 -7.19 -3.91
CA ALA A 165 1.62 -6.03 -3.61
C ALA A 165 0.25 -6.41 -3.05
N VAL A 166 -0.25 -5.63 -2.08
CA VAL A 166 -1.66 -5.63 -1.66
C VAL A 166 -2.20 -4.22 -1.83
N LEU A 167 -3.30 -4.08 -2.56
CA LEU A 167 -3.86 -2.79 -2.94
C LEU A 167 -5.31 -2.68 -2.45
N ALA A 168 -5.64 -1.63 -1.74
CA ALA A 168 -7.02 -1.23 -1.53
C ALA A 168 -7.41 -0.22 -2.62
N VAL A 169 -8.44 -0.51 -3.40
CA VAL A 169 -8.89 0.37 -4.49
C VAL A 169 -10.41 0.46 -4.53
N HIS A 170 -10.92 1.58 -5.04
CA HIS A 170 -12.29 1.75 -5.47
C HIS A 170 -12.38 1.54 -6.99
N GLY A 171 -13.39 0.77 -7.42
CA GLY A 171 -13.61 0.51 -8.84
C GLY A 171 -12.66 -0.52 -9.45
N ASP A 172 -12.56 -0.50 -10.77
CA ASP A 172 -11.75 -1.45 -11.51
C ASP A 172 -10.30 -1.01 -11.60
N LEU A 173 -9.41 -1.96 -11.37
CA LEU A 173 -7.97 -1.80 -11.54
C LEU A 173 -7.53 -2.65 -12.73
N ALA A 174 -6.87 -2.03 -13.71
CA ALA A 174 -6.29 -2.73 -14.86
C ALA A 174 -5.01 -3.50 -14.47
N LEU A 175 -5.13 -4.36 -13.46
CA LEU A 175 -4.11 -5.27 -12.97
C LEU A 175 -4.71 -6.67 -12.89
N ASP A 176 -4.06 -7.65 -13.51
CA ASP A 176 -4.45 -9.06 -13.39
C ASP A 176 -4.02 -9.57 -12.01
N ALA A 177 -4.96 -9.53 -11.07
CA ALA A 177 -4.74 -9.93 -9.69
C ALA A 177 -6.06 -10.40 -9.05
N PRO A 178 -6.03 -11.43 -8.21
CA PRO A 178 -7.19 -11.86 -7.46
C PRO A 178 -7.71 -10.71 -6.58
N ALA A 179 -9.03 -10.66 -6.42
CA ALA A 179 -9.70 -9.70 -5.56
C ALA A 179 -10.26 -10.42 -4.31
N LEU A 180 -10.11 -9.79 -3.15
CA LEU A 180 -10.73 -10.19 -1.90
C LEU A 180 -11.81 -9.16 -1.54
N ASP A 181 -13.07 -9.59 -1.58
CA ASP A 181 -14.17 -8.78 -1.07
C ASP A 181 -14.19 -8.86 0.46
N LEU A 182 -14.10 -7.70 1.11
CA LEU A 182 -14.10 -7.59 2.56
C LEU A 182 -15.52 -7.45 3.15
N ALA A 183 -16.55 -7.23 2.34
CA ALA A 183 -17.91 -7.05 2.84
C ALA A 183 -18.44 -8.28 3.63
N PRO A 184 -18.21 -9.53 3.19
CA PRO A 184 -18.61 -10.72 3.94
C PRO A 184 -17.84 -10.92 5.26
N HIS A 185 -16.74 -10.22 5.43
CA HIS A 185 -15.84 -10.30 6.60
C HIS A 185 -16.01 -9.13 7.58
N ALA A 186 -16.95 -8.21 7.31
CA ALA A 186 -17.22 -7.11 8.23
C ALA A 186 -17.73 -7.66 9.57
N ALA A 187 -17.08 -7.23 10.64
CA ALA A 187 -17.50 -7.62 11.99
C ALA A 187 -18.88 -7.04 12.30
N ASP A 188 -19.71 -7.81 13.01
CA ASP A 188 -21.02 -7.34 13.49
C ASP A 188 -20.80 -6.27 14.58
N PRO A 189 -21.26 -5.02 14.35
CA PRO A 189 -21.11 -3.97 15.34
C PRO A 189 -21.86 -4.24 16.65
N LEU A 190 -22.87 -5.11 16.64
CA LEU A 190 -23.71 -5.46 17.81
C LEU A 190 -23.17 -6.67 18.58
N GLY A 191 -22.41 -7.56 17.93
CA GLY A 191 -21.86 -8.77 18.57
C GLY A 191 -20.78 -8.48 19.59
N ALA A 192 -20.09 -7.34 19.50
CA ALA A 192 -19.02 -6.96 20.43
C ALA A 192 -19.52 -6.51 21.82
N GLU A 193 -20.78 -6.07 21.95
CA GLU A 193 -21.35 -5.68 23.25
C GLU A 193 -21.84 -6.89 24.07
N ALA A 194 -22.21 -7.99 23.39
CA ALA A 194 -22.70 -9.21 24.09
C ALA A 194 -21.59 -10.05 24.74
N ALA A 195 -20.31 -9.81 24.38
CA ALA A 195 -19.18 -10.56 24.95
C ALA A 195 -18.63 -9.97 26.28
N PHE A 196 -19.15 -8.83 26.73
CA PHE A 196 -18.74 -8.13 27.96
C PHE A 196 -19.85 -8.10 29.07
N LEU A 197 -20.95 -8.84 28.90
CA LEU A 197 -21.95 -9.09 29.91
C LEU A 197 -21.88 -10.54 30.38
#